data_01f8d8e4e442c44bece692e34c30fa55
#
_entry.id   01f8d8e4e442c44bece692e34c30fa55
#
_cell.length_a   1.000
_cell.length_b   1.000
_cell.length_c   1.000
_cell.angle_alpha   90.00
_cell.angle_beta   90.00
_cell.angle_gamma   90.00
#
_symmetry.space_group_name_H-M   'P 1'
#
loop_
_entity.id
_entity.type
_entity.pdbx_description
1 polymer ?
#
loop_
_entity_poly.entity_id
_entity_poly.type
_entity_poly.pdbx_seq_one_letter_code
_entity_poly.pdbx_strand_id
1 'polypeptide(L)'
;NLDLSFEDSEMVVFAGINGAGKTTVLVAMQYLFSWYVARLKNSRGKGLQLDERDITNGQPYCFIEIEIEEESGEGKRSVRWSLFKKRASYRKPIDRQASRAELNDFADSKMESFADGAEHDLPLVNFYSVNRVVDAVPLRIRKKHELGPLDAFDSGLHNSVNFHSFFLWFREREDLENELFREYGKKFPGDRQLIAVRSAIKSLLPGYEKFRVKRAPLSFVVEKKGEMFSFGQLSDGEKSYIALVCDIARKMSMAYPMSKSPLEKEAVVMIDEMELHLHPEWQMDVVDHLKKTFPHIQFILTTHSPHIVTNLKNSDSDLLVALDKGEAIPTTQNQYGQTVDFILNDVFRLKNLRNADVQK
;
A
#
# COMPACT_ATOMS: atom_id res chain seq x y z
N ASN A 1 -8.33 -20.81 -12.67
CA ASN A 1 -7.89 -19.53 -13.25
C ASN A 1 -8.68 -18.43 -12.56
N LEU A 2 -8.01 -17.40 -12.11
CA LEU A 2 -8.60 -16.19 -11.53
C LEU A 2 -8.39 -15.07 -12.53
N ASP A 3 -9.45 -14.42 -12.96
CA ASP A 3 -9.47 -13.27 -13.84
C ASP A 3 -10.28 -12.18 -13.16
N LEU A 4 -9.68 -11.00 -12.96
CA LEU A 4 -10.22 -9.92 -12.16
C LEU A 4 -10.05 -8.60 -12.90
N SER A 5 -11.09 -7.77 -12.92
CA SER A 5 -11.04 -6.38 -13.36
C SER A 5 -11.28 -5.46 -12.18
N PHE A 6 -10.50 -4.38 -12.11
CA PHE A 6 -10.57 -3.34 -11.08
C PHE A 6 -10.85 -1.97 -11.69
N GLU A 7 -11.40 -1.95 -12.92
CA GLU A 7 -11.74 -0.71 -13.61
C GLU A 7 -12.58 0.20 -12.71
N ASP A 8 -12.21 1.48 -12.69
CA ASP A 8 -12.85 2.55 -11.93
C ASP A 8 -12.93 2.34 -10.41
N SER A 9 -12.27 1.28 -9.87
CA SER A 9 -12.29 1.00 -8.44
C SER A 9 -11.10 1.67 -7.73
N GLU A 10 -11.40 2.60 -6.83
CA GLU A 10 -10.39 3.22 -5.93
C GLU A 10 -10.05 2.30 -4.76
N MET A 11 -11.02 1.49 -4.32
CA MET A 11 -10.88 0.57 -3.20
C MET A 11 -11.28 -0.85 -3.61
N VAL A 12 -10.31 -1.75 -3.67
CA VAL A 12 -10.52 -3.18 -3.92
C VAL A 12 -10.24 -3.96 -2.65
N VAL A 13 -11.21 -4.71 -2.16
CA VAL A 13 -11.07 -5.48 -0.93
C VAL A 13 -11.26 -6.96 -1.21
N PHE A 14 -10.22 -7.74 -1.00
CA PHE A 14 -10.28 -9.20 -1.00
C PHE A 14 -10.65 -9.71 0.38
N ALA A 15 -11.81 -10.33 0.51
CA ALA A 15 -12.28 -10.94 1.76
C ALA A 15 -12.39 -12.46 1.63
N GLY A 16 -12.23 -13.17 2.74
CA GLY A 16 -12.35 -14.64 2.77
C GLY A 16 -11.60 -15.24 3.95
N ILE A 17 -11.83 -16.54 4.21
CA ILE A 17 -11.16 -17.28 5.29
C ILE A 17 -9.65 -17.45 5.05
N ASN A 18 -8.94 -17.93 6.07
CA ASN A 18 -7.53 -18.30 5.94
C ASN A 18 -7.34 -19.36 4.84
N GLY A 19 -6.31 -19.17 4.01
CA GLY A 19 -6.05 -20.08 2.89
C GLY A 19 -6.93 -19.87 1.64
N ALA A 20 -7.81 -18.86 1.62
CA ALA A 20 -8.65 -18.55 0.47
C ALA A 20 -7.90 -18.03 -0.77
N GLY A 21 -6.62 -17.66 -0.63
CA GLY A 21 -5.79 -17.17 -1.74
C GLY A 21 -5.60 -15.64 -1.80
N LYS A 22 -6.12 -14.88 -0.83
CA LYS A 22 -6.03 -13.41 -0.79
C LYS A 22 -4.60 -12.89 -0.90
N THR A 23 -3.72 -13.31 -0.01
CA THR A 23 -2.29 -12.95 -0.03
C THR A 23 -1.61 -13.37 -1.33
N THR A 24 -2.03 -14.50 -1.92
CA THR A 24 -1.48 -14.99 -3.20
C THR A 24 -1.76 -14.01 -4.35
N VAL A 25 -2.94 -13.38 -4.38
CA VAL A 25 -3.27 -12.35 -5.37
C VAL A 25 -2.35 -11.14 -5.20
N LEU A 26 -2.20 -10.61 -3.99
CA LEU A 26 -1.31 -9.46 -3.74
C LEU A 26 0.15 -9.79 -4.06
N VAL A 27 0.62 -10.99 -3.73
CA VAL A 27 1.98 -11.45 -4.05
C VAL A 27 2.16 -11.56 -5.57
N ALA A 28 1.18 -12.06 -6.33
CA ALA A 28 1.25 -12.09 -7.79
C ALA A 28 1.38 -10.67 -8.36
N MET A 29 0.61 -9.71 -7.86
CA MET A 29 0.73 -8.30 -8.24
C MET A 29 2.09 -7.72 -7.85
N GLN A 30 2.60 -8.05 -6.64
CA GLN A 30 3.94 -7.66 -6.19
C GLN A 30 5.02 -8.14 -7.18
N TYR A 31 4.95 -9.39 -7.65
CA TYR A 31 5.88 -9.91 -8.66
C TYR A 31 5.82 -9.09 -9.94
N LEU A 32 4.61 -8.83 -10.44
CA LEU A 32 4.40 -8.06 -11.67
C LEU A 32 4.90 -6.61 -11.55
N PHE A 33 4.50 -5.89 -10.51
CA PHE A 33 4.93 -4.51 -10.27
C PHE A 33 6.42 -4.38 -9.93
N SER A 34 7.07 -5.44 -9.44
CA SER A 34 8.51 -5.41 -9.17
C SER A 34 9.34 -5.15 -10.43
N TRP A 35 8.84 -5.57 -11.59
CA TRP A 35 9.47 -5.31 -12.89
C TRP A 35 9.34 -3.85 -13.31
N TYR A 36 8.17 -3.23 -13.07
CA TYR A 36 7.98 -1.80 -13.27
C TYR A 36 8.97 -0.98 -12.45
N VAL A 37 9.00 -1.20 -11.13
CA VAL A 37 9.91 -0.49 -10.22
C VAL A 37 11.38 -0.72 -10.58
N ALA A 38 11.76 -1.95 -10.95
CA ALA A 38 13.13 -2.25 -11.36
C ALA A 38 13.53 -1.50 -12.64
N ARG A 39 12.61 -1.35 -13.60
CA ARG A 39 12.84 -0.62 -14.86
C ARG A 39 12.96 0.89 -14.65
N LEU A 40 12.15 1.49 -13.77
CA LEU A 40 12.29 2.90 -13.40
C LEU A 40 13.68 3.21 -12.85
N LYS A 41 14.25 2.30 -12.03
CA LYS A 41 15.57 2.50 -11.43
C LYS A 41 16.73 2.23 -12.38
N ASN A 42 16.55 1.31 -13.29
CA ASN A 42 17.59 0.89 -14.22
C ASN A 42 16.95 0.31 -15.49
N SER A 43 17.34 0.86 -16.65
CA SER A 43 16.86 0.40 -17.97
C SER A 43 17.08 -1.11 -18.25
N ARG A 44 17.95 -1.78 -17.51
CA ARG A 44 18.16 -3.24 -17.55
C ARG A 44 17.73 -3.92 -16.24
N GLY A 45 16.99 -3.20 -15.38
CA GLY A 45 16.51 -3.69 -14.11
C GLY A 45 15.65 -4.94 -14.27
N LYS A 46 15.81 -5.87 -13.33
CA LYS A 46 15.02 -7.11 -13.26
C LYS A 46 14.23 -7.13 -11.97
N GLY A 47 12.93 -7.37 -12.10
CA GLY A 47 12.05 -7.59 -10.96
C GLY A 47 12.16 -9.02 -10.40
N LEU A 48 11.28 -9.31 -9.46
CA LEU A 48 11.15 -10.65 -8.86
C LEU A 48 10.80 -11.68 -9.94
N GLN A 49 11.35 -12.88 -9.80
CA GLN A 49 11.10 -13.96 -10.74
C GLN A 49 10.30 -15.06 -10.07
N LEU A 50 9.33 -15.62 -10.80
CA LEU A 50 8.59 -16.79 -10.36
C LEU A 50 9.53 -17.99 -10.18
N ASP A 51 9.30 -18.72 -9.12
CA ASP A 51 10.05 -19.94 -8.77
C ASP A 51 9.13 -21.18 -8.93
N GLU A 52 9.66 -22.38 -8.83
CA GLU A 52 8.85 -23.60 -8.92
C GLU A 52 7.83 -23.75 -7.78
N ARG A 53 8.07 -23.12 -6.63
CA ARG A 53 7.17 -23.12 -5.48
C ARG A 53 5.91 -22.30 -5.72
N ASP A 54 5.97 -21.35 -6.68
CA ASP A 54 4.82 -20.55 -7.09
C ASP A 54 3.87 -21.33 -8.01
N ILE A 55 4.29 -22.52 -8.47
CA ILE A 55 3.47 -23.38 -9.32
C ILE A 55 2.57 -24.24 -8.44
N THR A 56 1.26 -24.08 -8.56
CA THR A 56 0.26 -24.89 -7.85
C THR A 56 0.55 -26.39 -8.02
N ASN A 57 0.41 -27.15 -6.94
CA ASN A 57 0.61 -28.58 -6.98
C ASN A 57 -0.26 -29.25 -8.05
N GLY A 58 0.36 -30.14 -8.86
CA GLY A 58 -0.31 -30.80 -9.97
C GLY A 58 -0.38 -29.98 -11.25
N GLN A 59 -0.04 -28.68 -11.24
CA GLN A 59 -0.01 -27.85 -12.43
C GLN A 59 1.35 -27.85 -13.11
N PRO A 60 1.42 -27.74 -14.44
CA PRO A 60 2.65 -27.76 -15.22
C PRO A 60 3.40 -26.41 -15.20
N TYR A 61 2.72 -25.32 -14.94
CA TYR A 61 3.28 -23.97 -14.97
C TYR A 61 2.48 -22.99 -14.08
N CYS A 62 3.08 -21.85 -13.81
CA CYS A 62 2.45 -20.64 -13.30
C CYS A 62 2.53 -19.55 -14.39
N PHE A 63 1.44 -18.84 -14.60
CA PHE A 63 1.34 -17.67 -15.47
C PHE A 63 0.56 -16.60 -14.74
N ILE A 64 1.12 -15.39 -14.68
CA ILE A 64 0.47 -14.22 -14.12
C ILE A 64 0.61 -13.06 -15.10
N GLU A 65 -0.45 -12.29 -15.25
CA GLU A 65 -0.52 -11.14 -16.16
C GLU A 65 -1.25 -10.00 -15.49
N ILE A 66 -0.86 -8.78 -15.80
CA ILE A 66 -1.55 -7.56 -15.39
C ILE A 66 -1.64 -6.62 -16.58
N GLU A 67 -2.74 -5.89 -16.61
CA GLU A 67 -2.97 -4.74 -17.47
C GLU A 67 -3.26 -3.55 -16.59
N ILE A 68 -2.60 -2.43 -16.84
CA ILE A 68 -2.87 -1.15 -16.20
C ILE A 68 -3.35 -0.15 -17.23
N GLU A 69 -4.22 0.74 -16.83
CA GLU A 69 -4.60 1.92 -17.60
C GLU A 69 -4.01 3.17 -16.99
N GLU A 70 -3.52 4.05 -17.81
CA GLU A 70 -3.04 5.37 -17.44
C GLU A 70 -3.81 6.43 -18.21
N GLU A 71 -4.31 7.44 -17.51
CA GLU A 71 -4.83 8.63 -18.15
C GLU A 71 -3.70 9.56 -18.55
N SER A 72 -3.63 9.89 -19.83
CA SER A 72 -2.71 10.89 -20.36
C SER A 72 -3.48 11.99 -21.06
N GLY A 73 -2.84 13.15 -21.32
CA GLY A 73 -3.46 14.24 -22.09
C GLY A 73 -3.94 13.84 -23.49
N GLU A 74 -3.51 12.68 -24.01
CA GLU A 74 -3.88 12.10 -25.29
C GLU A 74 -4.98 11.01 -25.19
N GLY A 75 -5.42 10.67 -23.97
CA GLY A 75 -6.42 9.64 -23.69
C GLY A 75 -5.93 8.52 -22.75
N LYS A 76 -6.70 7.45 -22.62
CA LYS A 76 -6.33 6.27 -21.82
C LYS A 76 -5.31 5.42 -22.59
N ARG A 77 -4.18 5.11 -21.95
CA ARG A 77 -3.15 4.18 -22.44
C ARG A 77 -3.21 2.90 -21.62
N SER A 78 -3.40 1.77 -22.28
CA SER A 78 -3.29 0.45 -21.65
C SER A 78 -1.87 -0.09 -21.81
N VAL A 79 -1.34 -0.72 -20.76
CA VAL A 79 -0.01 -1.35 -20.72
C VAL A 79 -0.14 -2.73 -20.07
N ARG A 80 0.25 -3.77 -20.80
CA ARG A 80 0.12 -5.16 -20.37
C ARG A 80 1.48 -5.85 -20.29
N TRP A 81 1.67 -6.64 -19.23
CA TRP A 81 2.85 -7.52 -19.13
C TRP A 81 2.56 -8.76 -18.32
N SER A 82 3.39 -9.79 -18.50
CA SER A 82 3.19 -11.09 -17.90
C SER A 82 4.49 -11.75 -17.46
N LEU A 83 4.37 -12.65 -16.49
CA LEU A 83 5.44 -13.52 -16.04
C LEU A 83 5.01 -14.98 -16.22
N PHE A 84 5.97 -15.83 -16.50
CA PHE A 84 5.75 -17.24 -16.76
C PHE A 84 6.86 -18.10 -16.13
N LYS A 85 6.45 -19.17 -15.48
CA LYS A 85 7.37 -20.20 -14.96
C LYS A 85 6.83 -21.58 -15.28
N LYS A 86 7.64 -22.37 -15.96
CA LYS A 86 7.38 -23.78 -16.27
C LYS A 86 8.08 -24.66 -15.24
N ARG A 87 7.43 -25.73 -14.82
CA ARG A 87 8.03 -26.75 -13.95
C ARG A 87 9.14 -27.49 -14.72
N ALA A 88 10.32 -27.65 -14.13
CA ALA A 88 11.48 -28.28 -14.78
C ALA A 88 11.20 -29.72 -15.20
N SER A 89 10.40 -30.47 -14.45
CA SER A 89 9.98 -31.83 -14.76
C SER A 89 9.00 -31.95 -15.93
N TYR A 90 8.34 -30.87 -16.36
CA TYR A 90 7.33 -30.91 -17.41
C TYR A 90 7.94 -30.74 -18.80
N ARG A 91 7.86 -31.77 -19.63
CA ARG A 91 8.55 -31.84 -20.94
C ARG A 91 7.73 -31.33 -22.13
N LYS A 92 6.38 -31.32 -22.01
CA LYS A 92 5.52 -30.93 -23.14
C LYS A 92 5.65 -29.43 -23.43
N PRO A 93 5.48 -29.00 -24.70
CA PRO A 93 5.42 -27.59 -25.04
C PRO A 93 4.23 -26.91 -24.35
N ILE A 94 4.38 -25.63 -24.05
CA ILE A 94 3.33 -24.77 -23.48
C ILE A 94 3.27 -23.53 -24.37
N ASP A 95 2.11 -23.23 -24.89
CA ASP A 95 1.85 -22.07 -25.73
C ASP A 95 1.56 -20.81 -24.88
N ARG A 96 2.47 -20.54 -23.94
CA ARG A 96 2.48 -19.32 -23.13
C ARG A 96 3.91 -18.96 -22.79
N GLN A 97 4.19 -17.64 -22.81
CA GLN A 97 5.50 -17.11 -22.44
C GLN A 97 5.34 -15.74 -21.77
N ALA A 98 6.34 -15.32 -21.03
CA ALA A 98 6.37 -13.99 -20.44
C ALA A 98 6.51 -12.91 -21.52
N SER A 99 5.76 -11.82 -21.39
CA SER A 99 5.88 -10.61 -22.20
C SER A 99 6.12 -9.39 -21.32
N ARG A 100 7.05 -8.54 -21.72
CA ARG A 100 7.40 -7.29 -20.97
C ARG A 100 7.74 -6.13 -21.91
N ALA A 101 7.44 -6.25 -23.20
CA ALA A 101 7.77 -5.20 -24.18
C ALA A 101 7.06 -3.90 -23.84
N GLU A 102 5.74 -3.94 -23.69
CA GLU A 102 4.94 -2.76 -23.36
C GLU A 102 5.35 -2.12 -22.03
N LEU A 103 5.67 -2.92 -21.00
CA LEU A 103 6.19 -2.42 -19.73
C LEU A 103 7.52 -1.69 -19.90
N ASN A 104 8.44 -2.24 -20.71
CA ASN A 104 9.72 -1.62 -20.94
C ASN A 104 9.56 -0.26 -21.63
N ASP A 105 8.76 -0.20 -22.69
CA ASP A 105 8.48 1.03 -23.42
C ASP A 105 7.78 2.07 -22.54
N PHE A 106 6.87 1.62 -21.67
CA PHE A 106 6.19 2.46 -20.69
C PHE A 106 7.16 3.05 -19.66
N ALA A 107 7.97 2.21 -19.02
CA ALA A 107 8.92 2.67 -18.01
C ALA A 107 10.01 3.58 -18.60
N ASP A 108 10.49 3.29 -19.82
CA ASP A 108 11.49 4.10 -20.51
C ASP A 108 10.90 5.48 -20.87
N SER A 109 9.65 5.55 -21.38
CA SER A 109 8.98 6.82 -21.66
C SER A 109 8.77 7.68 -20.40
N LYS A 110 8.44 7.04 -19.26
CA LYS A 110 8.32 7.75 -17.98
C LYS A 110 9.64 8.32 -17.50
N MET A 111 10.73 7.57 -17.66
CA MET A 111 12.07 8.02 -17.25
C MET A 111 12.64 9.10 -18.16
N GLU A 112 12.38 9.06 -19.48
CA GLU A 112 12.73 10.13 -20.40
C GLU A 112 12.02 11.43 -20.00
N SER A 113 10.73 11.35 -19.79
CA SER A 113 9.94 12.48 -19.33
C SER A 113 10.43 13.03 -17.99
N PHE A 114 10.78 12.18 -17.05
CA PHE A 114 11.34 12.58 -15.74
C PHE A 114 12.70 13.28 -15.89
N ALA A 115 13.55 12.85 -16.83
CA ALA A 115 14.87 13.44 -17.10
C ALA A 115 14.75 14.83 -17.72
N ASP A 116 13.73 15.10 -18.53
CA ASP A 116 13.47 16.38 -19.17
C ASP A 116 12.94 17.47 -18.21
N GLY A 117 12.79 17.14 -16.94
CA GLY A 117 12.41 18.08 -15.87
C GLY A 117 10.97 18.57 -15.93
N ALA A 118 10.12 17.93 -16.72
CA ALA A 118 8.69 18.19 -16.67
C ALA A 118 8.09 17.68 -15.32
N GLU A 119 6.96 18.24 -14.90
CA GLU A 119 6.20 17.72 -13.75
C GLU A 119 5.64 16.32 -14.10
N HIS A 120 6.51 15.31 -14.13
CA HIS A 120 6.08 13.97 -14.48
C HIS A 120 5.85 13.14 -13.25
N ASP A 121 4.63 12.70 -13.17
CA ASP A 121 4.16 11.80 -12.14
C ASP A 121 4.67 10.39 -12.47
N LEU A 122 5.54 9.87 -11.60
CA LEU A 122 5.89 8.46 -11.59
C LEU A 122 4.91 7.74 -10.67
N PRO A 123 3.91 7.00 -11.21
CA PRO A 123 2.92 6.34 -10.37
C PRO A 123 3.59 5.44 -9.34
N LEU A 124 3.37 5.78 -8.07
CA LEU A 124 3.97 5.04 -6.95
C LEU A 124 3.26 3.71 -6.78
N VAL A 125 4.03 2.64 -6.57
CA VAL A 125 3.49 1.31 -6.24
C VAL A 125 4.13 0.81 -4.97
N ASN A 126 3.29 0.46 -3.98
CA ASN A 126 3.73 -0.07 -2.70
C ASN A 126 2.97 -1.34 -2.31
N PHE A 127 3.66 -2.25 -1.64
CA PHE A 127 3.08 -3.45 -1.03
C PHE A 127 3.48 -3.54 0.44
N TYR A 128 2.50 -3.68 1.31
CA TYR A 128 2.65 -3.85 2.75
C TYR A 128 2.12 -5.23 3.15
N SER A 129 3.03 -6.14 3.47
CA SER A 129 2.66 -7.49 3.94
C SER A 129 2.24 -7.49 5.42
N VAL A 130 1.83 -8.64 5.91
CA VAL A 130 1.53 -8.88 7.35
C VAL A 130 2.72 -8.60 8.27
N ASN A 131 3.96 -8.68 7.78
CA ASN A 131 5.17 -8.42 8.56
C ASN A 131 5.45 -6.92 8.73
N ARG A 132 4.47 -6.18 9.23
CA ARG A 132 4.56 -4.73 9.50
C ARG A 132 5.06 -4.41 10.90
N VAL A 133 6.05 -5.17 11.37
CA VAL A 133 6.64 -4.92 12.69
C VAL A 133 7.38 -3.58 12.66
N VAL A 134 7.04 -2.71 13.60
CA VAL A 134 7.71 -1.43 13.77
C VAL A 134 8.91 -1.62 14.67
N ASP A 135 10.10 -1.58 14.08
CA ASP A 135 11.35 -1.60 14.83
C ASP A 135 11.49 -0.36 15.74
N ALA A 136 12.25 -0.50 16.81
CA ALA A 136 12.51 0.58 17.73
C ALA A 136 13.15 1.79 17.03
N VAL A 137 12.78 3.00 17.46
CA VAL A 137 13.40 4.25 16.98
C VAL A 137 14.90 4.19 17.22
N PRO A 138 15.75 4.46 16.21
CA PRO A 138 17.18 4.37 16.36
C PRO A 138 17.72 5.46 17.30
N LEU A 139 18.49 5.06 18.29
CA LEU A 139 19.11 5.98 19.24
C LEU A 139 20.37 6.67 18.66
N ARG A 140 20.93 6.17 17.56
CA ARG A 140 22.14 6.72 16.91
C ARG A 140 22.01 6.62 15.38
N ILE A 141 22.36 7.74 14.72
CA ILE A 141 22.36 7.82 13.25
C ILE A 141 23.81 7.80 12.78
N ARG A 142 24.15 6.87 11.88
CA ARG A 142 25.53 6.68 11.41
C ARG A 142 25.82 7.25 10.03
N LYS A 143 24.79 7.56 9.21
CA LYS A 143 24.97 8.08 7.84
C LYS A 143 23.88 9.09 7.49
N LYS A 144 24.25 10.12 6.74
CA LYS A 144 23.35 11.03 6.06
C LYS A 144 22.99 10.40 4.71
N HIS A 145 21.71 10.27 4.40
CA HIS A 145 21.23 9.81 3.10
C HIS A 145 20.56 11.00 2.42
N GLU A 146 21.04 11.38 1.24
CA GLU A 146 20.27 12.26 0.36
C GLU A 146 19.18 11.39 -0.27
N LEU A 147 17.92 11.70 0.01
CA LEU A 147 16.76 10.96 -0.47
C LEU A 147 16.16 11.71 -1.66
N GLY A 148 16.25 11.11 -2.85
CA GLY A 148 15.64 11.60 -4.07
C GLY A 148 14.26 10.99 -4.37
N PRO A 149 13.57 11.45 -5.43
CA PRO A 149 12.24 10.92 -5.79
C PRO A 149 12.22 9.41 -6.04
N LEU A 150 13.26 8.84 -6.65
CA LEU A 150 13.36 7.40 -6.91
C LEU A 150 13.52 6.55 -5.64
N ASP A 151 13.98 7.15 -4.53
CA ASP A 151 14.06 6.45 -3.24
C ASP A 151 12.67 6.21 -2.63
N ALA A 152 11.62 6.88 -3.12
CA ALA A 152 10.23 6.57 -2.78
C ALA A 152 9.85 5.12 -3.15
N PHE A 153 10.47 4.58 -4.19
CA PHE A 153 10.29 3.21 -4.65
C PHE A 153 11.19 2.20 -3.94
N ASP A 154 12.15 2.67 -3.12
CA ASP A 154 12.99 1.79 -2.32
C ASP A 154 12.17 1.09 -1.25
N SER A 155 12.37 -0.22 -1.13
CA SER A 155 11.60 -1.10 -0.24
C SER A 155 10.08 -1.07 -0.43
N GLY A 156 9.54 -0.34 -1.41
CA GLY A 156 8.10 -0.26 -1.66
C GLY A 156 7.43 -1.61 -1.92
N LEU A 157 8.17 -2.56 -2.47
CA LEU A 157 7.71 -3.92 -2.76
C LEU A 157 8.44 -4.98 -1.91
N HIS A 158 9.16 -4.60 -0.85
CA HIS A 158 9.93 -5.51 0.01
C HIS A 158 9.27 -5.84 1.35
N ASN A 159 7.94 -5.86 1.38
CA ASN A 159 7.13 -6.46 2.45
C ASN A 159 7.15 -5.78 3.83
N SER A 160 7.76 -4.60 4.05
CA SER A 160 7.79 -4.02 5.38
C SER A 160 7.56 -2.51 5.41
N VAL A 161 6.88 -2.04 6.46
CA VAL A 161 6.87 -0.62 6.82
C VAL A 161 8.25 -0.29 7.40
N ASN A 162 8.98 0.61 6.75
CA ASN A 162 10.28 1.03 7.23
C ASN A 162 10.17 2.30 8.10
N PHE A 163 9.69 2.13 9.34
CA PHE A 163 9.55 3.24 10.27
C PHE A 163 10.89 3.90 10.63
N HIS A 164 11.97 3.13 10.62
CA HIS A 164 13.32 3.66 10.80
C HIS A 164 13.68 4.69 9.71
N SER A 165 13.46 4.36 8.44
CA SER A 165 13.72 5.28 7.33
C SER A 165 12.77 6.49 7.36
N PHE A 166 11.49 6.29 7.75
CA PHE A 166 10.57 7.39 8.00
C PHE A 166 11.10 8.33 9.09
N PHE A 167 11.53 7.80 10.23
CA PHE A 167 12.05 8.61 11.34
C PHE A 167 13.28 9.43 10.93
N LEU A 168 14.22 8.83 10.20
CA LEU A 168 15.41 9.53 9.71
C LEU A 168 15.04 10.67 8.76
N TRP A 169 14.21 10.37 7.78
CA TRP A 169 13.72 11.34 6.81
C TRP A 169 12.95 12.49 7.50
N PHE A 170 12.02 12.17 8.40
CA PHE A 170 11.23 13.18 9.10
C PHE A 170 12.12 14.11 9.93
N ARG A 171 13.11 13.54 10.61
CA ARG A 171 14.08 14.33 11.39
C ARG A 171 14.90 15.26 10.50
N GLU A 172 15.45 14.77 9.41
CA GLU A 172 16.26 15.60 8.50
C GLU A 172 15.43 16.73 7.90
N ARG A 173 14.20 16.46 7.49
CA ARG A 173 13.29 17.49 6.98
C ARG A 173 12.91 18.50 8.07
N GLU A 174 12.66 18.05 9.29
CA GLU A 174 12.34 18.93 10.41
C GLU A 174 13.57 19.80 10.84
N ASP A 175 14.79 19.27 10.74
CA ASP A 175 15.99 20.04 10.96
C ASP A 175 16.15 21.13 9.89
N LEU A 176 15.93 20.81 8.62
CA LEU A 176 15.91 21.77 7.52
C LEU A 176 14.79 22.80 7.66
N GLU A 177 13.58 22.38 8.01
CA GLU A 177 12.44 23.28 8.28
C GLU A 177 12.79 24.30 9.36
N ASN A 178 13.43 23.86 10.45
CA ASN A 178 13.84 24.72 11.54
C ASN A 178 14.97 25.70 11.14
N GLU A 179 15.91 25.27 10.29
CA GLU A 179 16.97 26.12 9.76
C GLU A 179 16.39 27.23 8.88
N LEU A 180 15.54 26.88 7.92
CA LEU A 180 14.87 27.84 7.03
C LEU A 180 13.93 28.78 7.80
N PHE A 181 13.28 28.29 8.84
CA PHE A 181 12.46 29.14 9.69
C PHE A 181 13.30 30.17 10.46
N ARG A 182 14.51 29.83 10.89
CA ARG A 182 15.43 30.80 11.54
C ARG A 182 15.93 31.85 10.55
N GLU A 183 16.17 31.46 9.31
CA GLU A 183 16.67 32.36 8.26
C GLU A 183 15.60 33.31 7.76
N TYR A 184 14.41 32.79 7.43
CA TYR A 184 13.33 33.55 6.75
C TYR A 184 12.18 33.96 7.71
N GLY A 185 12.14 33.46 8.92
CA GLY A 185 11.10 33.75 9.91
C GLY A 185 9.70 33.39 9.40
N LYS A 186 8.73 34.26 9.68
CA LYS A 186 7.32 34.06 9.29
C LYS A 186 7.07 34.06 7.79
N LYS A 187 8.06 34.42 6.96
CA LYS A 187 7.94 34.37 5.49
C LYS A 187 8.12 32.94 4.94
N PHE A 188 8.71 32.06 5.72
CA PHE A 188 8.87 30.64 5.33
C PHE A 188 7.53 29.91 5.52
N PRO A 189 6.96 29.31 4.46
CA PRO A 189 5.64 28.68 4.52
C PRO A 189 5.64 27.31 5.21
N GLY A 190 6.81 26.79 5.60
CA GLY A 190 6.99 25.44 6.09
C GLY A 190 7.48 24.47 5.02
N ASP A 191 7.95 23.31 5.45
CA ASP A 191 8.37 22.24 4.54
C ASP A 191 7.16 21.53 3.96
N ARG A 192 6.99 21.55 2.63
CA ARG A 192 5.82 21.00 1.94
C ARG A 192 5.62 19.50 2.22
N GLN A 193 6.72 18.74 2.26
CA GLN A 193 6.65 17.31 2.49
C GLN A 193 6.26 16.99 3.94
N LEU A 194 6.78 17.75 4.92
CA LEU A 194 6.35 17.61 6.32
C LEU A 194 4.89 18.03 6.52
N ILE A 195 4.45 19.11 5.86
CA ILE A 195 3.04 19.54 5.90
C ILE A 195 2.14 18.42 5.40
N ALA A 196 2.46 17.79 4.26
CA ALA A 196 1.69 16.68 3.72
C ALA A 196 1.62 15.50 4.69
N VAL A 197 2.75 15.05 5.24
CA VAL A 197 2.78 13.95 6.21
C VAL A 197 2.01 14.28 7.48
N ARG A 198 2.18 15.47 8.05
CA ARG A 198 1.45 15.91 9.24
C ARG A 198 -0.06 15.98 8.97
N SER A 199 -0.45 16.40 7.76
CA SER A 199 -1.86 16.42 7.32
C SER A 199 -2.44 15.02 7.21
N ALA A 200 -1.71 14.07 6.60
CA ALA A 200 -2.13 12.67 6.50
C ALA A 200 -2.36 12.05 7.88
N ILE A 201 -1.42 12.24 8.81
CA ILE A 201 -1.55 11.73 10.17
C ILE A 201 -2.78 12.31 10.87
N LYS A 202 -2.99 13.62 10.77
CA LYS A 202 -4.16 14.30 11.36
C LYS A 202 -5.48 13.81 10.78
N SER A 203 -5.53 13.53 9.48
CA SER A 203 -6.73 13.02 8.80
C SER A 203 -7.08 11.59 9.22
N LEU A 204 -6.06 10.72 9.31
CA LEU A 204 -6.23 9.29 9.58
C LEU A 204 -6.32 8.94 11.07
N LEU A 205 -5.85 9.83 11.95
CA LEU A 205 -5.79 9.62 13.40
C LEU A 205 -6.40 10.79 14.15
N PRO A 206 -7.72 10.90 14.19
CA PRO A 206 -8.39 11.95 14.96
C PRO A 206 -7.94 11.93 16.44
N GLY A 207 -7.56 13.10 16.97
CA GLY A 207 -7.07 13.24 18.35
C GLY A 207 -5.56 13.06 18.52
N TYR A 208 -4.81 12.81 17.42
CA TYR A 208 -3.35 12.81 17.41
C TYR A 208 -2.85 14.08 16.71
N GLU A 209 -1.98 14.83 17.39
CA GLU A 209 -1.46 16.10 16.90
C GLU A 209 0.03 16.26 17.20
N LYS A 210 0.62 17.35 16.72
CA LYS A 210 1.99 17.81 17.04
C LYS A 210 3.07 16.73 16.91
N PHE A 211 3.04 15.98 15.82
CA PHE A 211 4.09 15.03 15.48
C PHE A 211 5.41 15.75 15.28
N ARG A 212 6.43 15.37 16.07
CA ARG A 212 7.76 15.97 16.02
C ARG A 212 8.84 15.03 16.56
N VAL A 213 10.10 15.33 16.25
CA VAL A 213 11.25 14.66 16.84
C VAL A 213 11.79 15.46 18.02
N LYS A 214 11.78 14.86 19.21
CA LYS A 214 12.50 15.37 20.38
C LYS A 214 13.96 14.99 20.25
N ARG A 215 14.88 15.93 20.48
CA ARG A 215 16.34 15.75 20.30
C ARG A 215 17.05 15.20 21.53
N ALA A 216 16.51 15.45 22.73
CA ALA A 216 17.11 15.04 24.01
C ALA A 216 16.01 14.56 24.99
N PRO A 217 15.90 13.26 25.30
CA PRO A 217 16.45 12.14 24.55
C PRO A 217 15.84 12.05 23.15
N LEU A 218 16.59 11.47 22.20
CA LEU A 218 16.12 11.31 20.83
C LEU A 218 14.88 10.39 20.82
N SER A 219 13.74 10.92 20.39
CA SER A 219 12.48 10.18 20.32
C SER A 219 11.50 10.85 19.36
N PHE A 220 10.64 10.05 18.73
CA PHE A 220 9.46 10.56 18.03
C PHE A 220 8.35 10.76 19.05
N VAL A 221 7.75 11.92 19.08
CA VAL A 221 6.70 12.27 20.04
C VAL A 221 5.44 12.75 19.33
N VAL A 222 4.32 12.47 19.95
CA VAL A 222 2.98 12.81 19.47
C VAL A 222 2.14 13.31 20.64
N GLU A 223 1.28 14.29 20.39
CA GLU A 223 0.26 14.68 21.33
C GLU A 223 -1.01 13.86 21.06
N LYS A 224 -1.53 13.22 22.09
CA LYS A 224 -2.77 12.44 22.07
C LYS A 224 -3.70 12.98 23.16
N LYS A 225 -4.86 13.50 22.79
CA LYS A 225 -5.85 14.07 23.73
C LYS A 225 -5.25 15.12 24.69
N GLY A 226 -4.32 15.94 24.20
CA GLY A 226 -3.65 17.00 25.00
C GLY A 226 -2.44 16.56 25.79
N GLU A 227 -2.07 15.27 25.81
CA GLU A 227 -0.90 14.74 26.50
C GLU A 227 0.17 14.30 25.52
N MET A 228 1.45 14.52 25.87
CA MET A 228 2.60 14.13 25.04
C MET A 228 3.06 12.72 25.34
N PHE A 229 3.07 11.89 24.32
CA PHE A 229 3.57 10.51 24.35
C PHE A 229 4.81 10.37 23.48
N SER A 230 5.78 9.59 23.92
CA SER A 230 6.79 9.07 23.01
C SER A 230 6.18 7.91 22.19
N PHE A 231 6.64 7.74 20.97
CA PHE A 231 6.16 6.67 20.09
C PHE A 231 6.21 5.27 20.74
N GLY A 232 7.25 5.02 21.55
CA GLY A 232 7.39 3.77 22.30
C GLY A 232 6.30 3.52 23.36
N GLN A 233 5.60 4.56 23.84
CA GLN A 233 4.53 4.45 24.82
C GLN A 233 3.16 4.16 24.20
N LEU A 234 3.02 4.23 22.88
CA LEU A 234 1.81 3.88 22.16
C LEU A 234 1.62 2.36 22.16
N SER A 235 0.38 1.90 22.01
CA SER A 235 0.07 0.50 21.78
C SER A 235 0.64 0.01 20.45
N ASP A 236 0.83 -1.29 20.28
CA ASP A 236 1.40 -1.84 19.05
C ASP A 236 0.49 -1.60 17.84
N GLY A 237 -0.81 -1.60 18.04
CA GLY A 237 -1.78 -1.23 16.99
C GLY A 237 -1.64 0.22 16.54
N GLU A 238 -1.53 1.16 17.49
CA GLU A 238 -1.29 2.57 17.19
C GLU A 238 0.04 2.77 16.45
N LYS A 239 1.11 2.12 16.92
CA LYS A 239 2.43 2.19 16.27
C LYS A 239 2.38 1.69 14.84
N SER A 240 1.77 0.52 14.61
CA SER A 240 1.68 -0.10 13.28
C SER A 240 0.88 0.75 12.31
N TYR A 241 -0.25 1.31 12.76
CA TYR A 241 -1.09 2.14 11.91
C TYR A 241 -0.45 3.50 11.60
N ILE A 242 0.10 4.18 12.61
CA ILE A 242 0.86 5.42 12.41
C ILE A 242 2.02 5.20 11.45
N ALA A 243 2.78 4.11 11.63
CA ALA A 243 3.92 3.80 10.78
C ALA A 243 3.52 3.55 9.33
N LEU A 244 2.40 2.84 9.09
CA LEU A 244 1.84 2.62 7.75
C LEU A 244 1.47 3.94 7.07
N VAL A 245 0.68 4.77 7.75
CA VAL A 245 0.24 6.08 7.24
C VAL A 245 1.42 7.00 6.95
N CYS A 246 2.37 7.06 7.89
CA CYS A 246 3.57 7.85 7.76
C CYS A 246 4.44 7.41 6.56
N ASP A 247 4.56 6.10 6.34
CA ASP A 247 5.36 5.59 5.23
C ASP A 247 4.70 5.85 3.87
N ILE A 248 3.36 5.67 3.76
CA ILE A 248 2.61 6.04 2.54
C ILE A 248 2.78 7.52 2.25
N ALA A 249 2.47 8.39 3.22
CA ALA A 249 2.52 9.84 3.04
C ALA A 249 3.94 10.35 2.71
N ARG A 250 4.97 9.79 3.36
CA ARG A 250 6.38 10.07 3.04
C ARG A 250 6.70 9.72 1.60
N LYS A 251 6.37 8.50 1.17
CA LYS A 251 6.66 8.03 -0.19
C LYS A 251 5.93 8.84 -1.24
N MET A 252 4.66 9.19 -1.01
CA MET A 252 3.92 10.12 -1.87
C MET A 252 4.61 11.48 -1.96
N SER A 253 5.02 12.04 -0.82
CA SER A 253 5.72 13.34 -0.78
C SER A 253 7.08 13.31 -1.46
N MET A 254 7.77 12.17 -1.44
CA MET A 254 9.08 11.99 -2.11
C MET A 254 8.91 11.74 -3.62
N ALA A 255 7.92 10.95 -4.03
CA ALA A 255 7.65 10.66 -5.44
C ALA A 255 7.19 11.93 -6.20
N TYR A 256 6.49 12.84 -5.50
CA TYR A 256 5.91 14.06 -6.08
C TYR A 256 6.43 15.34 -5.40
N PRO A 257 7.75 15.60 -5.41
CA PRO A 257 8.38 16.66 -4.60
C PRO A 257 7.97 18.07 -5.01
N MET A 258 7.58 18.28 -6.27
CA MET A 258 7.16 19.57 -6.82
C MET A 258 5.66 19.83 -6.63
N SER A 259 4.87 18.80 -6.35
CA SER A 259 3.42 18.93 -6.17
C SER A 259 3.08 19.77 -4.93
N LYS A 260 2.03 20.58 -5.06
CA LYS A 260 1.42 21.28 -3.91
C LYS A 260 0.54 20.35 -3.08
N SER A 261 -0.01 19.30 -3.68
CA SER A 261 -0.88 18.28 -3.07
C SER A 261 -0.35 16.88 -3.36
N PRO A 262 0.81 16.47 -2.81
CA PRO A 262 1.41 15.17 -3.14
C PRO A 262 0.54 13.98 -2.70
N LEU A 263 -0.33 14.15 -1.70
CA LEU A 263 -1.25 13.10 -1.22
C LEU A 263 -2.45 12.87 -2.17
N GLU A 264 -2.70 13.80 -3.10
CA GLU A 264 -3.76 13.73 -4.11
C GLU A 264 -3.25 13.20 -5.46
N LYS A 265 -2.05 12.60 -5.48
CA LYS A 265 -1.46 12.04 -6.68
C LYS A 265 -1.76 10.54 -6.79
N GLU A 266 -1.68 10.03 -8.02
CA GLU A 266 -1.96 8.62 -8.33
C GLU A 266 -0.92 7.68 -7.76
N ALA A 267 -1.40 6.57 -7.21
CA ALA A 267 -0.56 5.47 -6.75
C ALA A 267 -1.37 4.17 -6.65
N VAL A 268 -0.68 3.04 -6.59
CA VAL A 268 -1.26 1.74 -6.23
C VAL A 268 -0.67 1.30 -4.90
N VAL A 269 -1.52 1.09 -3.91
CA VAL A 269 -1.09 0.65 -2.57
C VAL A 269 -1.78 -0.66 -2.20
N MET A 270 -0.99 -1.70 -2.09
CA MET A 270 -1.45 -3.04 -1.71
C MET A 270 -1.16 -3.27 -0.23
N ILE A 271 -2.17 -3.71 0.55
CA ILE A 271 -2.01 -3.96 2.00
C ILE A 271 -2.61 -5.32 2.34
N ASP A 272 -1.78 -6.22 2.84
CA ASP A 272 -2.20 -7.54 3.30
C ASP A 272 -2.67 -7.47 4.75
N GLU A 273 -3.83 -8.08 5.05
CA GLU A 273 -4.49 -8.08 6.37
C GLU A 273 -4.59 -6.68 6.97
N MET A 274 -5.39 -5.81 6.34
CA MET A 274 -5.51 -4.40 6.75
C MET A 274 -5.85 -4.23 8.23
N GLU A 275 -6.67 -5.12 8.78
CA GLU A 275 -7.10 -5.13 10.19
C GLU A 275 -6.00 -5.47 11.19
N LEU A 276 -4.86 -6.00 10.74
CA LEU A 276 -3.82 -6.51 11.63
C LEU A 276 -3.37 -5.42 12.63
N HIS A 277 -3.53 -5.72 13.91
CA HIS A 277 -3.28 -4.84 15.04
C HIS A 277 -4.21 -3.63 15.17
N LEU A 278 -5.21 -3.43 14.30
CA LEU A 278 -6.17 -2.35 14.43
C LEU A 278 -7.25 -2.66 15.48
N HIS A 279 -7.56 -1.69 16.33
CA HIS A 279 -8.72 -1.77 17.20
C HIS A 279 -10.01 -1.86 16.35
N PRO A 280 -11.04 -2.63 16.76
CA PRO A 280 -12.30 -2.74 16.00
C PRO A 280 -12.93 -1.40 15.57
N GLU A 281 -12.89 -0.37 16.41
CA GLU A 281 -13.36 0.98 16.05
C GLU A 281 -12.62 1.56 14.84
N TRP A 282 -11.29 1.36 14.77
CA TRP A 282 -10.50 1.83 13.63
C TRP A 282 -10.72 1.00 12.36
N GLN A 283 -11.06 -0.29 12.51
CA GLN A 283 -11.42 -1.13 11.36
C GLN A 283 -12.70 -0.64 10.67
N MET A 284 -13.61 -0.01 11.42
CA MET A 284 -14.84 0.56 10.83
C MET A 284 -14.58 1.79 9.98
N ASP A 285 -13.61 2.62 10.35
CA ASP A 285 -13.39 3.92 9.71
C ASP A 285 -12.19 3.95 8.75
N VAL A 286 -11.38 2.88 8.73
CA VAL A 286 -10.08 2.87 8.02
C VAL A 286 -10.22 3.10 6.52
N VAL A 287 -11.24 2.53 5.87
CA VAL A 287 -11.49 2.67 4.43
C VAL A 287 -11.84 4.12 4.10
N ASP A 288 -12.80 4.69 4.80
CA ASP A 288 -13.21 6.10 4.59
C ASP A 288 -12.05 7.07 4.87
N HIS A 289 -11.26 6.81 5.90
CA HIS A 289 -10.11 7.63 6.23
C HIS A 289 -9.00 7.55 5.16
N LEU A 290 -8.72 6.36 4.62
CA LEU A 290 -7.75 6.19 3.54
C LEU A 290 -8.20 6.93 2.27
N LYS A 291 -9.43 6.74 1.81
CA LYS A 291 -9.99 7.43 0.64
C LYS A 291 -9.98 8.94 0.80
N LYS A 292 -10.37 9.46 1.97
CA LYS A 292 -10.36 10.89 2.26
C LYS A 292 -8.96 11.49 2.24
N THR A 293 -7.96 10.75 2.72
CA THR A 293 -6.59 11.25 2.86
C THR A 293 -5.80 11.13 1.57
N PHE A 294 -6.10 10.10 0.79
CA PHE A 294 -5.41 9.76 -0.46
C PHE A 294 -6.44 9.48 -1.57
N PRO A 295 -7.11 10.51 -2.08
CA PRO A 295 -8.30 10.35 -2.94
C PRO A 295 -8.01 9.71 -4.31
N HIS A 296 -6.76 9.69 -4.76
CA HIS A 296 -6.38 9.12 -6.06
C HIS A 296 -5.43 7.91 -5.93
N ILE A 297 -5.34 7.35 -4.73
CA ILE A 297 -4.65 6.07 -4.55
C ILE A 297 -5.64 4.93 -4.78
N GLN A 298 -5.32 4.03 -5.71
CA GLN A 298 -6.00 2.75 -5.79
C GLN A 298 -5.50 1.84 -4.66
N PHE A 299 -6.33 1.59 -3.67
CA PHE A 299 -6.05 0.66 -2.58
C PHE A 299 -6.52 -0.74 -2.91
N ILE A 300 -5.63 -1.72 -2.74
CA ILE A 300 -5.94 -3.13 -2.90
C ILE A 300 -5.64 -3.82 -1.57
N LEU A 301 -6.68 -4.16 -0.85
CA LEU A 301 -6.59 -4.65 0.53
C LEU A 301 -6.98 -6.12 0.62
N THR A 302 -6.37 -6.85 1.55
CA THR A 302 -6.96 -8.10 2.01
C THR A 302 -7.46 -7.95 3.43
N THR A 303 -8.52 -8.68 3.77
CA THR A 303 -9.08 -8.64 5.11
C THR A 303 -9.73 -9.96 5.53
N HIS A 304 -9.69 -10.22 6.84
CA HIS A 304 -10.51 -11.20 7.54
C HIS A 304 -11.56 -10.53 8.44
N SER A 305 -11.57 -9.19 8.47
CA SER A 305 -12.46 -8.43 9.34
C SER A 305 -13.83 -8.19 8.69
N PRO A 306 -14.92 -8.65 9.30
CA PRO A 306 -16.25 -8.27 8.86
C PRO A 306 -16.51 -6.77 9.03
N HIS A 307 -15.84 -6.09 9.99
CA HIS A 307 -15.99 -4.65 10.21
C HIS A 307 -15.50 -3.82 9.02
N ILE A 308 -14.41 -4.21 8.36
CA ILE A 308 -13.96 -3.56 7.13
C ILE A 308 -14.99 -3.75 6.02
N VAL A 309 -15.49 -4.98 5.87
CA VAL A 309 -16.45 -5.32 4.79
C VAL A 309 -17.79 -4.59 4.97
N THR A 310 -18.32 -4.49 6.20
CA THR A 310 -19.59 -3.77 6.45
C THR A 310 -19.53 -2.28 6.17
N ASN A 311 -18.33 -1.70 6.09
CA ASN A 311 -18.12 -0.27 5.84
C ASN A 311 -17.72 0.06 4.39
N LEU A 312 -17.63 -0.97 3.53
CA LEU A 312 -17.50 -0.73 2.09
C LEU A 312 -18.81 -0.19 1.54
N LYS A 313 -18.80 1.06 1.15
CA LYS A 313 -19.93 1.68 0.45
C LYS A 313 -19.93 1.10 -0.96
N ASN A 314 -20.95 0.34 -1.33
CA ASN A 314 -21.12 -0.15 -2.71
C ASN A 314 -21.34 1.05 -3.66
N SER A 315 -20.33 1.88 -3.79
CA SER A 315 -20.19 2.90 -4.83
C SER A 315 -19.47 2.28 -6.03
N ASP A 316 -19.58 2.87 -7.18
CA ASP A 316 -18.85 2.43 -8.38
C ASP A 316 -17.32 2.40 -8.15
N SER A 317 -16.83 3.06 -7.07
CA SER A 317 -15.42 3.11 -6.69
C SER A 317 -14.97 2.07 -5.65
N ASP A 318 -15.87 1.23 -5.12
CA ASP A 318 -15.53 0.19 -4.12
C ASP A 318 -15.88 -1.20 -4.65
N LEU A 319 -14.90 -2.07 -4.73
CA LEU A 319 -15.06 -3.45 -5.19
C LEU A 319 -14.73 -4.43 -4.07
N LEU A 320 -15.71 -5.27 -3.70
CA LEU A 320 -15.50 -6.41 -2.84
C LEU A 320 -15.35 -7.70 -3.66
N VAL A 321 -14.25 -8.39 -3.46
CA VAL A 321 -14.00 -9.71 -4.05
C VAL A 321 -13.92 -10.75 -2.93
N ALA A 322 -14.97 -11.53 -2.77
CA ALA A 322 -14.93 -12.66 -1.85
C ALA A 322 -14.15 -13.82 -2.49
N LEU A 323 -13.22 -14.43 -1.76
CA LEU A 323 -12.41 -15.55 -2.23
C LEU A 323 -12.63 -16.80 -1.40
N ASP A 324 -12.74 -17.94 -2.07
CA ASP A 324 -12.66 -19.28 -1.46
C ASP A 324 -11.80 -20.19 -2.34
N LYS A 325 -10.80 -20.84 -1.74
CA LYS A 325 -9.90 -21.80 -2.41
C LYS A 325 -9.29 -21.30 -3.73
N GLY A 326 -9.01 -20.00 -3.81
CA GLY A 326 -8.40 -19.36 -4.99
C GLY A 326 -9.37 -19.03 -6.12
N GLU A 327 -10.67 -19.08 -5.87
CA GLU A 327 -11.72 -18.68 -6.80
C GLU A 327 -12.48 -17.47 -6.25
N ALA A 328 -12.87 -16.54 -7.13
CA ALA A 328 -13.75 -15.45 -6.77
C ALA A 328 -15.19 -15.98 -6.64
N ILE A 329 -15.83 -15.64 -5.53
CA ILE A 329 -17.20 -16.05 -5.27
C ILE A 329 -18.13 -14.84 -5.40
N PRO A 330 -19.27 -14.96 -6.09
CA PRO A 330 -20.26 -13.89 -6.11
C PRO A 330 -20.80 -13.65 -4.70
N THR A 331 -20.89 -12.39 -4.31
CA THR A 331 -21.60 -11.94 -3.12
C THR A 331 -23.02 -11.59 -3.46
N THR A 332 -23.98 -11.90 -2.58
CA THR A 332 -25.40 -11.88 -2.93
C THR A 332 -26.06 -10.51 -2.81
N GLN A 333 -25.48 -9.58 -2.04
CA GLN A 333 -26.09 -8.28 -1.76
C GLN A 333 -25.04 -7.21 -1.41
N ASN A 334 -25.52 -5.96 -1.28
CA ASN A 334 -24.77 -4.86 -0.72
C ASN A 334 -24.38 -5.15 0.74
N GLN A 335 -23.09 -5.13 1.02
CA GLN A 335 -22.54 -5.41 2.34
C GLN A 335 -22.52 -4.20 3.27
N TYR A 336 -22.69 -2.99 2.75
CA TYR A 336 -22.66 -1.76 3.52
C TYR A 336 -23.77 -1.72 4.56
N GLY A 337 -23.40 -1.51 5.81
CA GLY A 337 -24.33 -1.44 6.94
C GLY A 337 -24.96 -2.77 7.35
N GLN A 338 -24.54 -3.89 6.75
CA GLN A 338 -25.01 -5.22 7.16
C GLN A 338 -24.45 -5.62 8.51
N THR A 339 -25.13 -6.56 9.17
CA THR A 339 -24.65 -7.10 10.44
C THR A 339 -23.40 -7.96 10.26
N VAL A 340 -22.56 -8.03 11.28
CA VAL A 340 -21.38 -8.91 11.30
C VAL A 340 -21.76 -10.37 10.99
N ASP A 341 -22.86 -10.87 11.56
CA ASP A 341 -23.34 -12.23 11.32
C ASP A 341 -23.70 -12.45 9.85
N PHE A 342 -24.31 -11.48 9.20
CA PHE A 342 -24.62 -11.55 7.76
C PHE A 342 -23.32 -11.67 6.95
N ILE A 343 -22.33 -10.81 7.20
CA ILE A 343 -21.05 -10.84 6.48
C ILE A 343 -20.29 -12.15 6.72
N LEU A 344 -20.29 -12.66 7.95
CA LEU A 344 -19.65 -13.94 8.26
C LEU A 344 -20.27 -15.11 7.47
N ASN A 345 -21.58 -15.07 7.24
CA ASN A 345 -22.28 -16.10 6.45
C ASN A 345 -22.12 -15.92 4.94
N ASP A 346 -22.31 -14.70 4.43
CA ASP A 346 -22.37 -14.41 2.99
C ASP A 346 -20.97 -14.34 2.35
N VAL A 347 -20.05 -13.58 2.96
CA VAL A 347 -18.71 -13.31 2.44
C VAL A 347 -17.71 -14.37 2.91
N PHE A 348 -17.71 -14.68 4.20
CA PHE A 348 -16.74 -15.62 4.79
C PHE A 348 -17.24 -17.08 4.81
N ARG A 349 -18.50 -17.32 4.44
CA ARG A 349 -19.11 -18.66 4.36
C ARG A 349 -19.01 -19.50 5.64
N LEU A 350 -19.02 -18.85 6.79
CA LEU A 350 -18.97 -19.51 8.10
C LEU A 350 -20.39 -19.98 8.47
N LYS A 351 -20.61 -21.29 8.46
CA LYS A 351 -21.94 -21.92 8.73
C LYS A 351 -22.29 -21.99 10.21
N ASN A 352 -21.32 -22.00 11.11
CA ASN A 352 -21.53 -22.15 12.56
C ASN A 352 -20.94 -20.95 13.30
N LEU A 353 -21.78 -19.97 13.61
CA LEU A 353 -21.40 -18.76 14.36
C LEU A 353 -21.47 -18.94 15.88
N ARG A 354 -21.98 -20.07 16.38
CA ARG A 354 -22.10 -20.40 17.80
C ARG A 354 -21.24 -21.59 18.16
N ASN A 355 -20.71 -21.58 19.39
CA ASN A 355 -19.99 -22.73 19.93
C ASN A 355 -20.92 -23.97 19.95
N ALA A 356 -20.39 -25.12 19.57
CA ALA A 356 -21.16 -26.37 19.49
C ALA A 356 -21.85 -26.73 20.83
N ASP A 357 -21.31 -26.28 21.95
CA ASP A 357 -21.89 -26.50 23.30
C ASP A 357 -23.11 -25.61 23.61
N VAL A 358 -23.32 -24.54 22.81
CA VAL A 358 -24.47 -23.61 22.96
C VAL A 358 -25.62 -23.98 22.01
N GLN A 359 -25.39 -24.93 21.10
CA GLN A 359 -26.40 -25.39 20.12
C GLN A 359 -27.22 -26.58 20.66
N LYS A 360 -26.94 -27.08 21.85
CA LYS A 360 -27.72 -28.09 22.60
C LYS A 360 -28.65 -27.37 23.58
#